data_1106a38d1f56d0985352a3084a4d1845
#
_entry.id   1106a38d1f56d0985352a3084a4d1845
#
_cell.length_a   1.000
_cell.length_b   1.000
_cell.length_c   1.000
_cell.angle_alpha   90.00
_cell.angle_beta   90.00
_cell.angle_gamma   90.00
#
_symmetry.space_group_name_H-M   'P 1'
#
loop_
_entity.id
_entity.type
_entity.pdbx_description
1 polymer ?
#
loop_
_entity_poly.entity_id
_entity_poly.type
_entity_poly.pdbx_seq_one_letter_code
_entity_poly.pdbx_strand_id
1 'polypeptide(L)'
;MSFKKKLAEKLNNTLDEGELSLLPRGFQTLGKIIIIKLNSKLFDKKDIIAQAYLDLLPKMRAVYLNMGRIVGTCREPENIEYIMGEDDPIVEHKEHDVIYRFNITKIMFSKGNINERKYLATLVKNGEIIVDMFAGIGYFSLPIAKHSGVERIYSIELNPESYKFFLENIKLNHLEKIIFPIKGDCKIEVVKLSESGIRADRVIMGVFPAPKDYIREALSLVKDKGTMFHYEGVVEKDNFFPLFEEFKEITLKEGYKCELNSHRFVKSYGPHLNHVVLDNFVFKI
;
A
#
# COMPACT_ATOMS: atom_id res chain seq x y z
N MET A 1 -26.14 -9.27 -14.41
CA MET A 1 -25.29 -9.21 -15.62
C MET A 1 -23.91 -8.69 -15.23
N SER A 2 -22.81 -9.33 -15.70
CA SER A 2 -21.44 -8.86 -15.40
C SER A 2 -21.14 -7.56 -16.17
N PHE A 3 -20.21 -6.74 -15.63
CA PHE A 3 -19.83 -5.50 -16.33
C PHE A 3 -19.28 -5.75 -17.73
N LYS A 4 -18.42 -6.78 -17.90
CA LYS A 4 -17.93 -7.19 -19.23
C LYS A 4 -19.06 -7.43 -20.23
N LYS A 5 -20.17 -8.04 -19.81
CA LYS A 5 -21.32 -8.31 -20.70
C LYS A 5 -22.00 -7.00 -21.10
N LYS A 6 -22.21 -6.06 -20.17
CA LYS A 6 -22.75 -4.72 -20.48
C LYS A 6 -21.85 -3.95 -21.45
N LEU A 7 -20.53 -4.02 -21.25
CA LEU A 7 -19.55 -3.39 -22.12
C LEU A 7 -19.57 -3.99 -23.53
N ALA A 8 -19.65 -5.32 -23.64
CA ALA A 8 -19.74 -6.01 -24.92
C ALA A 8 -21.05 -5.68 -25.66
N GLU A 9 -22.19 -5.63 -24.95
CA GLU A 9 -23.49 -5.22 -25.55
C GLU A 9 -23.43 -3.77 -26.08
N LYS A 10 -22.75 -2.88 -25.36
CA LYS A 10 -22.60 -1.48 -25.81
C LYS A 10 -21.72 -1.34 -27.05
N LEU A 11 -20.75 -2.25 -27.23
CA LEU A 11 -19.74 -2.20 -28.30
C LEU A 11 -20.00 -3.17 -29.46
N ASN A 12 -21.10 -3.93 -29.44
CA ASN A 12 -21.39 -4.98 -30.41
C ASN A 12 -21.51 -4.52 -31.87
N ASN A 13 -21.84 -3.24 -32.11
CA ASN A 13 -21.91 -2.63 -33.44
C ASN A 13 -20.57 -2.02 -33.90
N THR A 14 -19.54 -2.03 -33.04
CA THR A 14 -18.26 -1.33 -33.26
C THR A 14 -17.08 -2.28 -33.25
N LEU A 15 -17.15 -3.34 -32.45
CA LEU A 15 -16.14 -4.38 -32.33
C LEU A 15 -16.64 -5.70 -32.89
N ASP A 16 -15.74 -6.47 -33.51
CA ASP A 16 -16.05 -7.83 -33.94
C ASP A 16 -16.10 -8.83 -32.77
N GLU A 17 -16.53 -10.07 -33.02
CA GLU A 17 -16.64 -11.11 -31.99
C GLU A 17 -15.28 -11.44 -31.32
N GLY A 18 -14.18 -11.42 -32.10
CA GLY A 18 -12.83 -11.64 -31.61
C GLY A 18 -12.41 -10.52 -30.66
N GLU A 19 -12.62 -9.27 -31.04
CA GLU A 19 -12.35 -8.08 -30.25
C GLU A 19 -13.19 -8.04 -28.96
N LEU A 20 -14.50 -8.34 -29.05
CA LEU A 20 -15.39 -8.43 -27.89
C LEU A 20 -14.93 -9.48 -26.87
N SER A 21 -14.37 -10.59 -27.33
CA SER A 21 -13.82 -11.63 -26.46
C SER A 21 -12.63 -11.14 -25.63
N LEU A 22 -11.83 -10.21 -26.16
CA LEU A 22 -10.62 -9.63 -25.57
C LEU A 22 -10.92 -8.49 -24.58
N LEU A 23 -12.17 -8.01 -24.47
CA LEU A 23 -12.55 -6.97 -23.53
C LEU A 23 -12.17 -7.34 -22.08
N PRO A 24 -11.74 -6.37 -21.26
CA PRO A 24 -11.33 -6.61 -19.89
C PRO A 24 -12.44 -7.26 -19.05
N ARG A 25 -12.05 -8.21 -18.18
CA ARG A 25 -12.99 -8.82 -17.21
C ARG A 25 -13.23 -7.92 -16.00
N GLY A 26 -12.34 -6.97 -15.76
CA GLY A 26 -12.41 -6.06 -14.62
C GLY A 26 -11.60 -4.79 -14.86
N PHE A 27 -11.79 -3.83 -13.98
CA PHE A 27 -11.10 -2.55 -13.96
C PHE A 27 -10.91 -2.09 -12.51
N GLN A 28 -10.02 -1.14 -12.30
CA GLN A 28 -9.84 -0.50 -11.01
C GLN A 28 -10.51 0.89 -11.03
N THR A 29 -11.10 1.29 -9.90
CA THR A 29 -11.52 2.67 -9.69
C THR A 29 -10.75 3.27 -8.53
N LEU A 30 -10.23 4.47 -8.71
CA LEU A 30 -9.60 5.29 -7.66
C LEU A 30 -10.28 6.65 -7.66
N GLY A 31 -10.94 7.00 -6.56
CA GLY A 31 -11.85 8.15 -6.55
C GLY A 31 -12.86 8.05 -7.71
N LYS A 32 -12.87 9.05 -8.58
CA LYS A 32 -13.72 9.11 -9.79
C LYS A 32 -12.99 8.76 -11.09
N ILE A 33 -11.82 8.14 -11.02
CA ILE A 33 -11.05 7.70 -12.18
C ILE A 33 -11.17 6.19 -12.36
N ILE A 34 -11.34 5.77 -13.61
CA ILE A 34 -11.30 4.37 -14.05
C ILE A 34 -9.91 4.08 -14.60
N ILE A 35 -9.29 2.99 -14.12
CA ILE A 35 -8.03 2.49 -14.67
C ILE A 35 -8.29 1.13 -15.28
N ILE A 36 -8.07 1.01 -16.59
CA ILE A 36 -8.26 -0.21 -17.36
C ILE A 36 -6.92 -0.81 -17.80
N LYS A 37 -6.93 -2.11 -18.09
CA LYS A 37 -5.86 -2.80 -18.84
C LYS A 37 -6.50 -3.36 -20.09
N LEU A 38 -5.92 -3.10 -21.25
CA LEU A 38 -6.39 -3.63 -22.52
C LEU A 38 -5.41 -4.67 -23.08
N ASN A 39 -5.95 -5.60 -23.84
CA ASN A 39 -5.16 -6.43 -24.74
C ASN A 39 -4.56 -5.52 -25.82
N SER A 40 -3.31 -5.75 -26.22
CA SER A 40 -2.63 -4.92 -27.25
C SER A 40 -3.39 -4.83 -28.58
N LYS A 41 -4.15 -5.86 -28.95
CA LYS A 41 -5.00 -5.89 -30.16
C LYS A 41 -6.16 -4.89 -30.11
N LEU A 42 -6.45 -4.30 -28.92
CA LEU A 42 -7.50 -3.30 -28.75
C LEU A 42 -6.97 -1.88 -28.57
N PHE A 43 -5.67 -1.65 -28.75
CA PHE A 43 -5.08 -0.32 -28.49
C PHE A 43 -5.58 0.74 -29.48
N ASP A 44 -5.83 0.38 -30.73
CA ASP A 44 -6.45 1.24 -31.75
C ASP A 44 -7.94 1.55 -31.49
N LYS A 45 -8.57 0.80 -30.60
CA LYS A 45 -9.97 0.96 -30.14
C LYS A 45 -10.08 1.57 -28.74
N LYS A 46 -8.96 2.00 -28.12
CA LYS A 46 -8.95 2.45 -26.73
C LYS A 46 -9.91 3.60 -26.44
N ASP A 47 -10.07 4.54 -27.37
CA ASP A 47 -10.94 5.71 -27.20
C ASP A 47 -12.42 5.32 -27.17
N ILE A 48 -12.85 4.46 -28.09
CA ILE A 48 -14.23 3.96 -28.16
C ILE A 48 -14.56 3.12 -26.91
N ILE A 49 -13.61 2.30 -26.47
CA ILE A 49 -13.76 1.50 -25.26
C ILE A 49 -13.85 2.43 -24.04
N ALA A 50 -12.98 3.44 -23.93
CA ALA A 50 -13.00 4.41 -22.83
C ALA A 50 -14.32 5.18 -22.79
N GLN A 51 -14.87 5.62 -23.93
CA GLN A 51 -16.17 6.26 -24.01
C GLN A 51 -17.27 5.34 -23.47
N ALA A 52 -17.26 4.05 -23.87
CA ALA A 52 -18.24 3.09 -23.38
C ALA A 52 -18.16 2.88 -21.85
N TYR A 53 -16.98 2.98 -21.25
CA TYR A 53 -16.83 2.96 -19.79
C TYR A 53 -17.48 4.18 -19.14
N LEU A 54 -17.25 5.40 -19.66
CA LEU A 54 -17.85 6.62 -19.12
C LEU A 54 -19.37 6.61 -19.26
N ASP A 55 -19.89 6.15 -20.39
CA ASP A 55 -21.33 6.02 -20.61
C ASP A 55 -22.00 5.04 -19.61
N LEU A 56 -21.34 3.92 -19.34
CA LEU A 56 -21.84 2.90 -18.39
C LEU A 56 -21.66 3.31 -16.93
N LEU A 57 -20.74 4.23 -16.67
CA LEU A 57 -20.35 4.69 -15.32
C LEU A 57 -20.36 6.23 -15.23
N PRO A 58 -21.52 6.90 -15.34
CA PRO A 58 -21.62 8.35 -15.49
C PRO A 58 -21.14 9.17 -14.28
N LYS A 59 -20.87 8.51 -13.16
CA LYS A 59 -20.24 9.16 -11.98
C LYS A 59 -18.71 9.26 -12.08
N MET A 60 -18.10 8.58 -13.05
CA MET A 60 -16.67 8.65 -13.29
C MET A 60 -16.36 9.82 -14.20
N ARG A 61 -15.19 10.46 -13.95
CA ARG A 61 -14.77 11.65 -14.69
C ARG A 61 -13.72 11.40 -15.76
N ALA A 62 -12.96 10.29 -15.65
CA ALA A 62 -11.89 9.99 -16.59
C ALA A 62 -11.57 8.50 -16.66
N VAL A 63 -10.96 8.10 -17.79
CA VAL A 63 -10.42 6.76 -18.03
C VAL A 63 -8.94 6.87 -18.34
N TYR A 64 -8.14 6.05 -17.67
CA TYR A 64 -6.71 5.87 -17.87
C TYR A 64 -6.39 4.42 -18.23
N LEU A 65 -5.38 4.21 -19.07
CA LEU A 65 -4.86 2.90 -19.45
C LEU A 65 -3.57 2.60 -18.70
N ASN A 66 -3.55 1.49 -17.98
CA ASN A 66 -2.33 0.98 -17.37
C ASN A 66 -1.66 -0.02 -18.33
N MET A 67 -0.53 0.40 -18.92
CA MET A 67 0.29 -0.42 -19.83
C MET A 67 1.58 -0.90 -19.16
N GLY A 68 1.88 -0.45 -17.93
CA GLY A 68 3.14 -0.70 -17.26
C GLY A 68 3.05 -1.62 -16.05
N ARG A 69 4.21 -1.73 -15.40
CA ARG A 69 4.41 -2.42 -14.12
C ARG A 69 4.68 -1.40 -13.03
N ILE A 70 4.88 -1.88 -11.82
CA ILE A 70 5.41 -1.07 -10.72
C ILE A 70 6.93 -1.23 -10.73
N VAL A 71 7.66 -0.13 -10.80
CA VAL A 71 9.11 -0.11 -10.99
C VAL A 71 9.83 0.71 -9.92
N GLY A 72 11.14 0.46 -9.80
CA GLY A 72 12.04 1.19 -8.91
C GLY A 72 11.81 0.96 -7.42
N THR A 73 12.72 1.49 -6.61
CA THR A 73 12.68 1.43 -5.15
C THR A 73 11.50 2.22 -4.57
N CYS A 74 11.09 3.29 -5.24
CA CYS A 74 9.92 4.10 -4.88
C CYS A 74 8.58 3.47 -5.31
N ARG A 75 8.59 2.30 -5.99
CA ARG A 75 7.40 1.56 -6.43
C ARG A 75 6.42 2.40 -7.25
N GLU A 76 6.91 3.13 -8.21
CA GLU A 76 6.10 3.99 -9.06
C GLU A 76 5.42 3.22 -10.20
N PRO A 77 4.19 3.62 -10.64
CA PRO A 77 3.61 3.13 -11.87
C PRO A 77 4.47 3.53 -13.08
N GLU A 78 4.87 2.56 -13.91
CA GLU A 78 5.75 2.82 -15.05
C GLU A 78 5.05 3.56 -16.19
N ASN A 79 3.81 3.19 -16.49
CA ASN A 79 3.09 3.75 -17.62
C ASN A 79 1.57 3.71 -17.40
N ILE A 80 1.02 4.86 -17.00
CA ILE A 80 -0.42 5.11 -16.92
C ILE A 80 -0.73 6.28 -17.86
N GLU A 81 -1.44 5.98 -18.95
CA GLU A 81 -1.80 6.93 -20.00
C GLU A 81 -3.23 7.43 -19.82
N TYR A 82 -3.42 8.76 -19.91
CA TYR A 82 -4.76 9.35 -20.05
C TYR A 82 -5.38 8.95 -21.41
N ILE A 83 -6.67 8.59 -21.40
CA ILE A 83 -7.41 8.30 -22.64
C ILE A 83 -8.53 9.32 -22.82
N MET A 84 -9.40 9.48 -21.83
CA MET A 84 -10.64 10.24 -22.03
C MET A 84 -11.21 10.82 -20.74
N GLY A 85 -11.97 11.92 -20.90
CA GLY A 85 -12.67 12.62 -19.83
C GLY A 85 -11.89 13.85 -19.33
N GLU A 86 -11.83 14.06 -18.03
CA GLU A 86 -11.08 15.15 -17.39
C GLU A 86 -9.63 14.70 -17.18
N ASP A 87 -8.66 15.37 -17.84
CA ASP A 87 -7.23 15.07 -17.71
C ASP A 87 -6.64 15.65 -16.43
N ASP A 88 -7.06 15.12 -15.30
CA ASP A 88 -6.45 15.39 -13.99
C ASP A 88 -6.21 14.06 -13.28
N PRO A 89 -4.93 13.64 -13.12
CA PRO A 89 -4.58 12.38 -12.47
C PRO A 89 -4.67 12.40 -10.94
N ILE A 90 -5.01 13.55 -10.33
CA ILE A 90 -5.14 13.67 -8.88
C ILE A 90 -6.49 13.11 -8.44
N VAL A 91 -6.48 12.18 -7.49
CA VAL A 91 -7.70 11.60 -6.92
C VAL A 91 -7.79 11.82 -5.42
N GLU A 92 -9.03 11.88 -4.94
CA GLU A 92 -9.36 11.64 -3.54
C GLU A 92 -10.11 10.31 -3.45
N HIS A 93 -9.47 9.33 -2.83
CA HIS A 93 -10.00 8.00 -2.65
C HIS A 93 -10.34 7.77 -1.18
N LYS A 94 -11.60 7.48 -0.88
CA LYS A 94 -12.06 7.21 0.49
C LYS A 94 -12.05 5.71 0.75
N GLU A 95 -11.43 5.31 1.86
CA GLU A 95 -11.35 3.94 2.34
C GLU A 95 -11.42 3.91 3.87
N HIS A 96 -12.43 3.24 4.46
CA HIS A 96 -12.62 3.18 5.91
C HIS A 96 -12.53 4.55 6.61
N ASP A 97 -13.26 5.53 6.10
CA ASP A 97 -13.31 6.91 6.59
C ASP A 97 -11.96 7.69 6.54
N VAL A 98 -10.94 7.11 5.92
CA VAL A 98 -9.69 7.79 5.58
C VAL A 98 -9.76 8.29 4.15
N ILE A 99 -9.36 9.54 3.93
CA ILE A 99 -9.24 10.15 2.60
C ILE A 99 -7.77 10.10 2.19
N TYR A 100 -7.51 9.49 1.04
CA TYR A 100 -6.20 9.44 0.40
C TYR A 100 -6.24 10.30 -0.87
N ARG A 101 -5.51 11.41 -0.88
CA ARG A 101 -5.25 12.23 -2.05
C ARG A 101 -3.90 11.84 -2.65
N PHE A 102 -3.85 11.60 -3.95
CA PHE A 102 -2.62 11.25 -4.65
C PHE A 102 -2.77 11.34 -6.16
N ASN A 103 -1.62 11.38 -6.86
CA ASN A 103 -1.53 11.29 -8.32
C ASN A 103 -1.40 9.83 -8.74
N ILE A 104 -2.37 9.32 -9.50
CA ILE A 104 -2.40 7.91 -9.94
C ILE A 104 -1.27 7.54 -10.90
N THR A 105 -0.65 8.50 -11.59
CA THR A 105 0.49 8.27 -12.50
C THR A 105 1.84 8.22 -11.78
N LYS A 106 1.89 8.66 -10.50
CA LYS A 106 3.11 8.71 -9.68
C LYS A 106 3.07 7.77 -8.50
N ILE A 107 1.88 7.52 -7.94
CA ILE A 107 1.70 6.77 -6.70
C ILE A 107 0.91 5.49 -6.96
N MET A 108 1.50 4.35 -6.60
CA MET A 108 0.84 3.05 -6.65
C MET A 108 -0.14 2.90 -5.47
N PHE A 109 -1.42 2.66 -5.75
CA PHE A 109 -2.41 2.38 -4.72
C PHE A 109 -2.95 0.95 -4.82
N SER A 110 -2.60 0.10 -3.83
CA SER A 110 -3.03 -1.29 -3.78
C SER A 110 -4.35 -1.44 -3.02
N LYS A 111 -5.45 -1.69 -3.73
CA LYS A 111 -6.73 -2.06 -3.10
C LYS A 111 -6.70 -3.43 -2.40
N GLY A 112 -5.76 -4.31 -2.74
CA GLY A 112 -5.65 -5.63 -2.12
C GLY A 112 -5.21 -5.60 -0.65
N ASN A 113 -4.73 -4.47 -0.14
CA ASN A 113 -4.31 -4.32 1.26
C ASN A 113 -5.37 -3.66 2.16
N ILE A 114 -6.59 -3.44 1.64
CA ILE A 114 -7.66 -2.72 2.36
C ILE A 114 -7.99 -3.39 3.71
N ASN A 115 -8.08 -4.71 3.74
CA ASN A 115 -8.38 -5.45 4.97
C ASN A 115 -7.24 -5.39 5.97
N GLU A 116 -5.98 -5.45 5.49
CA GLU A 116 -4.80 -5.35 6.35
C GLU A 116 -4.68 -3.97 6.98
N ARG A 117 -4.87 -2.90 6.21
CA ARG A 117 -4.89 -1.53 6.74
C ARG A 117 -5.91 -1.33 7.84
N LYS A 118 -7.12 -1.90 7.67
CA LYS A 118 -8.18 -1.87 8.68
C LYS A 118 -7.81 -2.72 9.90
N TYR A 119 -7.33 -3.94 9.66
CA TYR A 119 -7.05 -4.90 10.71
C TYR A 119 -5.92 -4.42 11.63
N LEU A 120 -4.84 -3.87 11.06
CA LEU A 120 -3.72 -3.39 11.86
C LEU A 120 -4.13 -2.30 12.86
N ALA A 121 -5.06 -1.41 12.48
CA ALA A 121 -5.62 -0.41 13.39
C ALA A 121 -6.33 -1.04 14.60
N THR A 122 -6.92 -2.24 14.46
CA THR A 122 -7.60 -2.93 15.57
C THR A 122 -6.63 -3.59 16.57
N LEU A 123 -5.37 -3.78 16.18
CA LEU A 123 -4.33 -4.38 17.04
C LEU A 123 -3.66 -3.37 17.95
N VAL A 124 -3.80 -2.07 17.66
CA VAL A 124 -3.15 -0.99 18.40
C VAL A 124 -3.89 -0.70 19.69
N LYS A 125 -3.15 -0.66 20.80
CA LYS A 125 -3.67 -0.33 22.13
C LYS A 125 -3.59 1.17 22.39
N ASN A 126 -4.42 1.64 23.32
CA ASN A 126 -4.38 3.04 23.75
C ASN A 126 -2.99 3.41 24.33
N GLY A 127 -2.48 4.57 23.90
CA GLY A 127 -1.20 5.10 24.37
C GLY A 127 0.04 4.46 23.74
N GLU A 128 -0.11 3.59 22.70
CA GLU A 128 1.06 3.06 21.99
C GLU A 128 1.78 4.16 21.19
N ILE A 129 3.12 4.07 21.16
CA ILE A 129 3.99 4.82 20.25
C ILE A 129 4.37 3.89 19.11
N ILE A 130 4.11 4.32 17.87
CA ILE A 130 4.34 3.53 16.66
C ILE A 130 5.39 4.20 15.78
N VAL A 131 6.24 3.40 15.14
CA VAL A 131 7.11 3.83 14.04
C VAL A 131 6.71 3.09 12.77
N ASP A 132 6.26 3.84 11.75
CA ASP A 132 5.98 3.34 10.41
C ASP A 132 7.18 3.68 9.52
N MET A 133 7.98 2.66 9.17
CA MET A 133 9.26 2.84 8.48
C MET A 133 9.10 3.12 6.98
N PHE A 134 7.92 2.84 6.39
CA PHE A 134 7.68 2.94 4.94
C PHE A 134 6.28 3.48 4.69
N ALA A 135 6.04 4.72 5.15
CA ALA A 135 4.69 5.27 5.27
C ALA A 135 3.95 5.46 3.93
N GLY A 136 4.69 5.67 2.82
CA GLY A 136 4.08 6.02 1.55
C GLY A 136 3.25 7.31 1.66
N ILE A 137 2.01 7.26 1.23
CA ILE A 137 1.06 8.35 1.40
C ILE A 137 0.25 8.24 2.70
N GLY A 138 0.73 7.42 3.67
CA GLY A 138 0.09 7.16 4.95
C GLY A 138 -0.77 5.89 4.97
N TYR A 139 -0.36 4.85 4.22
CA TYR A 139 -1.18 3.65 4.04
C TYR A 139 -1.59 2.98 5.36
N PHE A 140 -0.69 2.86 6.32
CA PHE A 140 -0.97 2.32 7.66
C PHE A 140 -1.16 3.41 8.70
N SER A 141 -0.35 4.45 8.65
CA SER A 141 -0.36 5.53 9.64
C SER A 141 -1.72 6.23 9.73
N LEU A 142 -2.38 6.54 8.60
CA LEU A 142 -3.67 7.23 8.61
C LEU A 142 -4.80 6.40 9.24
N PRO A 143 -5.04 5.13 8.82
CA PRO A 143 -6.11 4.33 9.43
C PRO A 143 -5.83 4.01 10.90
N ILE A 144 -4.58 3.80 11.30
CA ILE A 144 -4.21 3.60 12.70
C ILE A 144 -4.56 4.86 13.51
N ALA A 145 -4.10 6.04 13.07
CA ALA A 145 -4.37 7.29 13.77
C ALA A 145 -5.87 7.63 13.82
N LYS A 146 -6.63 7.22 12.80
CA LYS A 146 -8.08 7.48 12.70
C LYS A 146 -8.93 6.56 13.58
N HIS A 147 -8.53 5.30 13.73
CA HIS A 147 -9.38 4.24 14.28
C HIS A 147 -8.84 3.57 15.54
N SER A 148 -7.74 4.05 16.12
CA SER A 148 -7.19 3.53 17.38
C SER A 148 -6.94 4.65 18.39
N GLY A 149 -6.61 4.25 19.61
CA GLY A 149 -6.17 5.17 20.68
C GLY A 149 -4.66 5.36 20.70
N VAL A 150 -3.97 5.29 19.55
CA VAL A 150 -2.53 5.51 19.46
C VAL A 150 -2.14 6.90 19.96
N GLU A 151 -1.05 6.99 20.72
CA GLU A 151 -0.54 8.28 21.22
C GLU A 151 0.17 9.05 20.12
N ARG A 152 1.13 8.39 19.45
CA ARG A 152 1.97 9.01 18.40
C ARG A 152 2.38 7.99 17.35
N ILE A 153 2.48 8.45 16.11
CA ILE A 153 3.03 7.68 14.99
C ILE A 153 4.14 8.50 14.35
N TYR A 154 5.37 8.02 14.42
CA TYR A 154 6.49 8.53 13.62
C TYR A 154 6.52 7.80 12.30
N SER A 155 6.32 8.52 11.20
CA SER A 155 6.09 7.93 9.88
C SER A 155 7.13 8.41 8.90
N ILE A 156 7.98 7.50 8.43
CA ILE A 156 9.14 7.80 7.60
C ILE A 156 8.82 7.47 6.14
N GLU A 157 9.13 8.39 5.24
CA GLU A 157 8.97 8.21 3.81
C GLU A 157 10.14 8.82 3.04
N LEU A 158 10.72 8.01 2.15
CA LEU A 158 11.87 8.38 1.32
C LEU A 158 11.46 9.11 0.05
N ASN A 159 10.38 8.66 -0.61
CA ASN A 159 9.92 9.22 -1.88
C ASN A 159 9.33 10.62 -1.67
N PRO A 160 9.90 11.68 -2.29
CA PRO A 160 9.43 13.05 -2.09
C PRO A 160 8.00 13.28 -2.58
N GLU A 161 7.56 12.59 -3.64
CA GLU A 161 6.18 12.67 -4.14
C GLU A 161 5.18 12.02 -3.15
N SER A 162 5.51 10.82 -2.67
CA SER A 162 4.72 10.16 -1.63
C SER A 162 4.63 11.01 -0.37
N TYR A 163 5.77 11.54 0.08
CA TYR A 163 5.84 12.39 1.27
C TYR A 163 4.99 13.66 1.14
N LYS A 164 5.00 14.32 -0.03
CA LYS A 164 4.16 15.49 -0.30
C LYS A 164 2.68 15.14 -0.12
N PHE A 165 2.19 14.09 -0.77
CA PHE A 165 0.81 13.64 -0.62
C PHE A 165 0.50 13.16 0.81
N PHE A 166 1.47 12.57 1.50
CA PHE A 166 1.29 12.19 2.89
C PHE A 166 0.99 13.38 3.79
N LEU A 167 1.72 14.49 3.64
CA LEU A 167 1.43 15.73 4.37
C LEU A 167 0.03 16.28 4.08
N GLU A 168 -0.39 16.25 2.80
CA GLU A 168 -1.75 16.65 2.42
C GLU A 168 -2.79 15.72 3.07
N ASN A 169 -2.54 14.41 3.07
CA ASN A 169 -3.45 13.42 3.63
C ASN A 169 -3.59 13.52 5.15
N ILE A 170 -2.51 13.80 5.88
CA ILE A 170 -2.57 14.08 7.33
C ILE A 170 -3.54 15.22 7.60
N LYS A 171 -3.42 16.34 6.86
CA LYS A 171 -4.30 17.52 7.00
C LYS A 171 -5.74 17.21 6.62
N LEU A 172 -5.97 16.53 5.48
CA LEU A 172 -7.33 16.17 5.02
C LEU A 172 -8.08 15.28 6.04
N ASN A 173 -7.35 14.51 6.83
CA ASN A 173 -7.92 13.62 7.85
C ASN A 173 -7.89 14.23 9.27
N HIS A 174 -7.34 15.43 9.47
CA HIS A 174 -7.19 16.14 10.76
C HIS A 174 -6.37 15.33 11.78
N LEU A 175 -5.21 14.78 11.34
CA LEU A 175 -4.36 13.89 12.14
C LEU A 175 -2.99 14.49 12.52
N GLU A 176 -2.82 15.81 12.39
CA GLU A 176 -1.55 16.53 12.61
C GLU A 176 -1.02 16.43 14.04
N LYS A 177 -1.89 16.14 15.01
CA LYS A 177 -1.50 15.99 16.42
C LYS A 177 -1.00 14.59 16.77
N ILE A 178 -1.26 13.61 15.90
CA ILE A 178 -0.99 12.18 16.15
C ILE A 178 0.14 11.67 15.26
N ILE A 179 0.19 12.09 13.98
CA ILE A 179 1.18 11.64 13.01
C ILE A 179 2.30 12.67 12.86
N PHE A 180 3.52 12.21 13.05
CA PHE A 180 4.77 12.97 12.91
C PHE A 180 5.52 12.48 11.67
N PRO A 181 5.31 13.11 10.49
CA PRO A 181 5.92 12.69 9.25
C PRO A 181 7.40 13.07 9.19
N ILE A 182 8.24 12.15 8.73
CA ILE A 182 9.68 12.33 8.59
C ILE A 182 10.07 12.00 7.15
N LYS A 183 10.68 12.96 6.45
CA LYS A 183 11.22 12.74 5.11
C LYS A 183 12.66 12.25 5.21
N GLY A 184 12.95 11.02 4.77
CA GLY A 184 14.31 10.50 4.80
C GLY A 184 14.40 9.01 4.57
N ASP A 185 15.64 8.51 4.58
CA ASP A 185 15.92 7.08 4.59
C ASP A 185 15.65 6.51 5.99
N CYS A 186 14.79 5.51 6.07
CA CYS A 186 14.41 4.93 7.35
C CYS A 186 15.59 4.29 8.10
N LYS A 187 16.65 3.81 7.45
CA LYS A 187 17.88 3.36 8.14
C LYS A 187 18.52 4.46 8.97
N ILE A 188 18.50 5.68 8.47
CA ILE A 188 19.06 6.85 9.16
C ILE A 188 18.08 7.39 10.19
N GLU A 189 16.82 7.54 9.79
CA GLU A 189 15.84 8.25 10.62
C GLU A 189 15.40 7.43 11.84
N VAL A 190 15.35 6.10 11.78
CA VAL A 190 15.06 5.28 12.98
C VAL A 190 16.16 5.35 14.01
N VAL A 191 17.43 5.44 13.59
CA VAL A 191 18.57 5.62 14.52
C VAL A 191 18.47 6.98 15.21
N LYS A 192 18.21 8.06 14.47
CA LYS A 192 18.00 9.40 15.04
C LYS A 192 16.83 9.44 16.03
N LEU A 193 15.71 8.78 15.71
CA LEU A 193 14.58 8.65 16.64
C LEU A 193 15.02 7.94 17.93
N SER A 194 15.75 6.84 17.81
CA SER A 194 16.28 6.10 18.94
C SER A 194 17.24 6.95 19.80
N GLU A 195 18.16 7.69 19.18
CA GLU A 195 19.11 8.59 19.85
C GLU A 195 18.39 9.75 20.57
N SER A 196 17.24 10.21 20.04
CA SER A 196 16.38 11.19 20.70
C SER A 196 15.54 10.62 21.86
N GLY A 197 15.73 9.33 22.19
CA GLY A 197 15.05 8.66 23.29
C GLY A 197 13.71 8.01 22.90
N ILE A 198 13.31 8.02 21.63
CA ILE A 198 12.08 7.36 21.18
C ILE A 198 12.27 5.84 21.19
N ARG A 199 11.30 5.14 21.79
CA ARG A 199 11.15 3.69 21.76
C ARG A 199 9.72 3.36 21.35
N ALA A 200 9.55 2.35 20.50
CA ALA A 200 8.27 2.00 19.91
C ALA A 200 7.61 0.82 20.62
N ASP A 201 6.30 0.89 20.81
CA ASP A 201 5.49 -0.29 21.17
C ASP A 201 5.29 -1.19 19.96
N ARG A 202 5.31 -0.57 18.76
CA ARG A 202 5.07 -1.23 17.49
C ARG A 202 5.89 -0.59 16.38
N VAL A 203 6.50 -1.43 15.53
CA VAL A 203 7.22 -1.01 14.32
C VAL A 203 6.54 -1.66 13.11
N ILE A 204 6.23 -0.85 12.08
CA ILE A 204 5.61 -1.32 10.83
C ILE A 204 6.66 -1.32 9.74
N MET A 205 6.86 -2.48 9.13
CA MET A 205 7.86 -2.73 8.10
C MET A 205 7.16 -3.25 6.83
N GLY A 206 6.38 -2.37 6.19
CA GLY A 206 5.45 -2.69 5.10
C GLY A 206 5.99 -2.42 3.71
N VAL A 207 7.12 -3.00 3.32
CA VAL A 207 7.70 -2.88 1.96
C VAL A 207 8.08 -4.24 1.38
N PHE A 208 8.03 -4.37 0.06
CA PHE A 208 8.30 -5.63 -0.65
C PHE A 208 9.64 -5.60 -1.40
N PRO A 209 10.31 -6.79 -1.57
CA PRO A 209 9.83 -8.15 -1.24
C PRO A 209 9.79 -8.47 0.26
N ALA A 210 10.72 -7.98 1.05
CA ALA A 210 10.76 -7.95 2.51
C ALA A 210 11.91 -7.03 2.96
N PRO A 211 11.72 -6.22 4.01
CA PRO A 211 12.70 -5.20 4.43
C PRO A 211 13.80 -5.78 5.36
N LYS A 212 14.40 -6.90 5.02
CA LYS A 212 15.39 -7.58 5.85
C LYS A 212 16.63 -6.71 6.18
N ASP A 213 17.07 -5.89 5.21
CA ASP A 213 18.23 -5.03 5.33
C ASP A 213 18.01 -3.83 6.28
N TYR A 214 16.80 -3.70 6.83
CA TYR A 214 16.39 -2.63 7.74
C TYR A 214 16.12 -3.12 9.17
N ILE A 215 16.18 -4.44 9.40
CA ILE A 215 15.86 -5.05 10.71
C ILE A 215 16.84 -4.55 11.78
N ARG A 216 18.14 -4.51 11.48
CA ARG A 216 19.19 -4.10 12.42
C ARG A 216 18.93 -2.72 12.99
N GLU A 217 18.69 -1.73 12.13
CA GLU A 217 18.42 -0.37 12.56
C GLU A 217 17.08 -0.27 13.31
N ALA A 218 16.06 -1.00 12.87
CA ALA A 218 14.76 -1.03 13.54
C ALA A 218 14.82 -1.57 14.97
N LEU A 219 15.77 -2.47 15.28
CA LEU A 219 15.97 -2.99 16.65
C LEU A 219 16.38 -1.91 17.65
N SER A 220 16.95 -0.78 17.20
CA SER A 220 17.26 0.35 18.08
C SER A 220 16.02 0.96 18.75
N LEU A 221 14.82 0.71 18.20
CA LEU A 221 13.54 1.20 18.72
C LEU A 221 12.93 0.28 19.79
N VAL A 222 13.53 -0.88 20.05
CA VAL A 222 12.97 -1.88 20.98
C VAL A 222 12.93 -1.35 22.40
N LYS A 223 11.75 -1.45 23.05
CA LYS A 223 11.53 -1.15 24.46
C LYS A 223 12.06 -2.26 25.37
N ASP A 224 12.36 -1.95 26.61
CA ASP A 224 12.80 -2.97 27.60
C ASP A 224 11.75 -4.06 27.82
N LYS A 225 10.45 -3.71 27.76
CA LYS A 225 9.34 -4.66 27.83
C LYS A 225 9.04 -5.40 26.52
N GLY A 226 9.79 -5.13 25.45
CA GLY A 226 9.62 -5.66 24.11
C GLY A 226 8.81 -4.75 23.19
N THR A 227 8.88 -5.06 21.89
CA THR A 227 8.26 -4.30 20.80
C THR A 227 7.67 -5.27 19.78
N MET A 228 6.48 -4.98 19.27
CA MET A 228 5.84 -5.74 18.20
C MET A 228 6.29 -5.24 16.83
N PHE A 229 6.79 -6.12 15.98
CA PHE A 229 7.16 -5.82 14.60
C PHE A 229 6.13 -6.41 13.64
N HIS A 230 5.48 -5.58 12.84
CA HIS A 230 4.68 -6.01 11.70
C HIS A 230 5.59 -6.10 10.50
N TYR A 231 6.04 -7.31 10.20
CA TYR A 231 7.01 -7.58 9.13
C TYR A 231 6.30 -8.17 7.92
N GLU A 232 6.21 -7.40 6.85
CA GLU A 232 5.58 -7.83 5.61
C GLU A 232 6.58 -8.50 4.67
N GLY A 233 6.14 -9.52 3.96
CA GLY A 233 6.95 -10.18 2.96
C GLY A 233 6.14 -10.94 1.92
N VAL A 234 6.85 -11.47 0.93
CA VAL A 234 6.29 -12.34 -0.10
C VAL A 234 6.89 -13.73 0.06
N VAL A 235 6.03 -14.72 0.14
CA VAL A 235 6.43 -16.12 0.36
C VAL A 235 5.83 -17.02 -0.71
N GLU A 236 6.49 -18.17 -0.96
CA GLU A 236 5.96 -19.19 -1.86
C GLU A 236 4.85 -19.98 -1.17
N LYS A 237 3.69 -20.10 -1.83
CA LYS A 237 2.51 -20.77 -1.30
C LYS A 237 2.18 -20.26 0.11
N ASP A 238 2.04 -21.18 1.08
CA ASP A 238 1.71 -20.86 2.46
C ASP A 238 2.91 -21.02 3.41
N ASN A 239 4.15 -21.06 2.86
CA ASN A 239 5.36 -21.28 3.63
C ASN A 239 5.99 -19.98 4.11
N PHE A 240 5.55 -19.48 5.25
CA PHE A 240 6.09 -18.26 5.88
C PHE A 240 7.33 -18.51 6.76
N PHE A 241 7.64 -19.75 7.08
CA PHE A 241 8.74 -20.13 8.00
C PHE A 241 10.11 -19.55 7.60
N PRO A 242 10.55 -19.62 6.34
CA PRO A 242 11.84 -19.05 5.95
C PRO A 242 11.92 -17.54 6.23
N LEU A 243 10.80 -16.81 6.03
CA LEU A 243 10.74 -15.37 6.30
C LEU A 243 10.84 -15.07 7.81
N PHE A 244 10.22 -15.90 8.65
CA PHE A 244 10.31 -15.78 10.11
C PHE A 244 11.72 -16.14 10.62
N GLU A 245 12.29 -17.25 10.18
CA GLU A 245 13.64 -17.67 10.62
C GLU A 245 14.71 -16.64 10.19
N GLU A 246 14.61 -16.06 8.98
CA GLU A 246 15.51 -14.97 8.56
C GLU A 246 15.43 -13.78 9.52
N PHE A 247 14.21 -13.33 9.86
CA PHE A 247 14.01 -12.24 10.81
C PHE A 247 14.59 -12.57 12.19
N LYS A 248 14.30 -13.75 12.70
CA LYS A 248 14.75 -14.25 14.01
C LYS A 248 16.27 -14.41 14.10
N GLU A 249 16.92 -14.92 13.05
CA GLU A 249 18.38 -15.03 13.00
C GLU A 249 19.07 -13.67 13.06
N ILE A 250 18.53 -12.67 12.33
CA ILE A 250 19.05 -11.29 12.36
C ILE A 250 18.90 -10.70 13.75
N THR A 251 17.73 -10.82 14.38
CA THR A 251 17.47 -10.30 15.71
C THR A 251 18.36 -10.96 16.75
N LEU A 252 18.57 -12.27 16.66
CA LEU A 252 19.42 -13.00 17.59
C LEU A 252 20.90 -12.56 17.51
N LYS A 253 21.43 -12.32 16.29
CA LYS A 253 22.79 -11.79 16.09
C LYS A 253 23.02 -10.43 16.72
N GLU A 254 21.96 -9.63 16.85
CA GLU A 254 22.00 -8.29 17.46
C GLU A 254 21.65 -8.31 18.96
N GLY A 255 21.57 -9.49 19.61
CA GLY A 255 21.31 -9.61 21.05
C GLY A 255 19.85 -9.51 21.47
N TYR A 256 18.92 -9.81 20.56
CA TYR A 256 17.49 -9.84 20.85
C TYR A 256 16.90 -11.23 20.64
N LYS A 257 15.84 -11.54 21.38
CA LYS A 257 14.96 -12.69 21.12
C LYS A 257 13.77 -12.24 20.31
N CYS A 258 13.27 -13.17 19.49
CA CYS A 258 12.09 -12.97 18.65
C CYS A 258 11.14 -14.14 18.80
N GLU A 259 9.87 -13.85 19.06
CA GLU A 259 8.79 -14.82 19.12
C GLU A 259 7.74 -14.45 18.08
N LEU A 260 7.29 -15.43 17.28
CA LEU A 260 6.18 -15.23 16.36
C LEU A 260 4.87 -15.22 17.13
N ASN A 261 4.25 -14.05 17.23
CA ASN A 261 2.96 -13.90 17.91
C ASN A 261 1.79 -14.34 17.02
N SER A 262 1.82 -13.93 15.74
CA SER A 262 0.83 -14.34 14.75
C SER A 262 1.36 -14.15 13.33
N HIS A 263 0.68 -14.79 12.37
CA HIS A 263 0.89 -14.53 10.95
C HIS A 263 -0.44 -14.48 10.21
N ARG A 264 -0.47 -13.83 9.04
CA ARG A 264 -1.66 -13.80 8.19
C ARG A 264 -1.33 -13.58 6.73
N PHE A 265 -2.03 -14.29 5.86
CA PHE A 265 -1.96 -14.11 4.42
C PHE A 265 -2.93 -13.01 4.00
N VAL A 266 -2.41 -11.97 3.37
CA VAL A 266 -3.18 -10.76 3.00
C VAL A 266 -3.82 -10.92 1.64
N LYS A 267 -3.04 -11.39 0.65
CA LYS A 267 -3.52 -11.58 -0.73
C LYS A 267 -2.54 -12.42 -1.54
N SER A 268 -2.99 -12.94 -2.67
CA SER A 268 -2.07 -13.45 -3.70
C SER A 268 -1.26 -12.29 -4.29
N TYR A 269 0.06 -12.47 -4.40
CA TYR A 269 0.99 -11.51 -4.98
C TYR A 269 1.32 -11.86 -6.44
N GLY A 270 1.27 -13.15 -6.79
CA GLY A 270 1.53 -13.69 -8.11
C GLY A 270 1.25 -15.19 -8.16
N PRO A 271 1.54 -15.88 -9.27
CA PRO A 271 1.44 -17.32 -9.33
C PRO A 271 2.30 -17.96 -8.22
N HIS A 272 1.65 -18.72 -7.34
CA HIS A 272 2.28 -19.39 -6.17
C HIS A 272 2.95 -18.46 -5.16
N LEU A 273 2.75 -17.14 -5.24
CA LEU A 273 3.31 -16.17 -4.31
C LEU A 273 2.19 -15.50 -3.51
N ASN A 274 2.36 -15.48 -2.19
CA ASN A 274 1.44 -14.83 -1.26
C ASN A 274 2.11 -13.70 -0.48
N HIS A 275 1.39 -12.61 -0.31
CA HIS A 275 1.73 -11.56 0.64
C HIS A 275 1.36 -12.04 2.05
N VAL A 276 2.33 -12.06 2.94
CA VAL A 276 2.18 -12.42 4.35
C VAL A 276 2.63 -11.27 5.25
N VAL A 277 1.99 -11.16 6.40
CA VAL A 277 2.45 -10.33 7.52
C VAL A 277 2.77 -11.24 8.70
N LEU A 278 3.93 -11.03 9.29
CA LEU A 278 4.37 -11.67 10.53
C LEU A 278 4.32 -10.64 11.65
N ASP A 279 3.63 -10.95 12.74
CA ASP A 279 3.65 -10.17 13.97
C ASP A 279 4.70 -10.78 14.90
N ASN A 280 5.90 -10.23 14.87
CA ASN A 280 7.06 -10.68 15.60
C ASN A 280 7.24 -9.87 16.88
N PHE A 281 7.18 -10.50 18.05
CA PHE A 281 7.48 -9.85 19.31
C PHE A 281 8.96 -9.96 19.62
N VAL A 282 9.64 -8.81 19.76
CA VAL A 282 11.09 -8.71 19.94
C VAL A 282 11.41 -8.09 21.30
N PHE A 283 12.35 -8.68 22.04
CA PHE A 283 12.80 -8.21 23.34
C PHE A 283 14.28 -8.51 23.56
N LYS A 284 14.95 -7.75 24.46
CA LYS A 284 16.37 -7.98 24.79
C LYS A 284 16.57 -9.32 25.51
N ILE A 285 17.73 -9.93 25.26
CA ILE A 285 18.20 -11.13 25.98
C ILE A 285 18.64 -10.75 27.38
#